data_769a992f84154d52a3d0e727101fc806
#
_entry.id   769a992f84154d52a3d0e727101fc806
#
_cell.length_a   1.000
_cell.length_b   1.000
_cell.length_c   1.000
_cell.angle_alpha   90.00
_cell.angle_beta   90.00
_cell.angle_gamma   90.00
#
_symmetry.space_group_name_H-M   'P 1'
#
loop_
_entity.id
_entity.type
_entity.pdbx_description
1 polymer ?
#
loop_
_entity_poly.entity_id
_entity_poly.type
_entity_poly.pdbx_seq_one_letter_code
_entity_poly.pdbx_strand_id
1 'polypeptide(L)'
;MKKILIIHAHPEEQSFCSSLRHAATQHFKALGYEVKESDLYAMEFNPVGDKHDFLQLSNPDFFKYQMEQVHAVTNNLFVDELQTEMDKLLWCDVLIFNFPLWWFGLPAILKGWVDRVFAMGLVYGNGKGVYENGTFKEKTGFITMTTGGPEIAYNGGKNGDIESILFPINHGMLYFAGMTVLPPFISYSPARKTEEELKTELIRYDSYLKNLDNIKPIYKN
;
A
#
# COMPACT_ATOMS: atom_id res chain seq x y z
N MET A 1 -20.13 5.34 -6.03
CA MET A 1 -19.56 5.48 -4.68
C MET A 1 -18.21 4.78 -4.71
N LYS A 2 -17.11 5.49 -4.42
CA LYS A 2 -15.75 4.91 -4.47
C LYS A 2 -15.49 4.03 -3.24
N LYS A 3 -14.67 3.02 -3.44
CA LYS A 3 -14.25 2.04 -2.42
C LYS A 3 -12.77 2.24 -2.13
N ILE A 4 -12.44 2.56 -0.90
CA ILE A 4 -11.09 2.91 -0.45
C ILE A 4 -10.54 1.79 0.42
N LEU A 5 -9.34 1.33 0.12
CA LEU A 5 -8.58 0.42 0.99
C LEU A 5 -7.32 1.12 1.49
N ILE A 6 -7.16 1.19 2.81
CA ILE A 6 -5.96 1.73 3.45
C ILE A 6 -5.21 0.58 4.11
N ILE A 7 -3.98 0.33 3.69
CA ILE A 7 -3.07 -0.60 4.35
C ILE A 7 -2.14 0.23 5.24
N HIS A 8 -2.31 0.08 6.54
CA HIS A 8 -1.56 0.83 7.55
C HIS A 8 -0.50 -0.02 8.21
N ALA A 9 0.70 0.54 8.34
CA ALA A 9 1.83 -0.15 8.96
C ALA A 9 2.60 0.79 9.92
N HIS A 10 2.08 0.99 11.11
CA HIS A 10 2.77 1.67 12.20
C HIS A 10 2.40 1.03 13.55
N PRO A 11 3.39 0.71 14.43
CA PRO A 11 3.10 0.04 15.71
C PRO A 11 2.51 0.97 16.77
N GLU A 12 2.61 2.30 16.59
CA GLU A 12 2.14 3.30 17.55
C GLU A 12 0.91 4.02 17.00
N GLU A 13 -0.23 3.81 17.67
CA GLU A 13 -1.53 4.40 17.28
C GLU A 13 -1.55 5.92 17.43
N GLN A 14 -0.76 6.49 18.34
CA GLN A 14 -0.65 7.94 18.54
C GLN A 14 0.38 8.61 17.60
N SER A 15 0.97 7.85 16.68
CA SER A 15 1.92 8.40 15.73
C SER A 15 1.26 9.35 14.73
N PHE A 16 2.04 10.28 14.17
CA PHE A 16 1.54 11.13 13.10
C PHE A 16 1.18 10.33 11.84
N CYS A 17 1.85 9.20 11.59
CA CYS A 17 1.49 8.27 10.53
C CYS A 17 0.05 7.72 10.73
N SER A 18 -0.31 7.35 11.96
CA SER A 18 -1.68 6.92 12.31
C SER A 18 -2.68 8.07 12.22
N SER A 19 -2.27 9.30 12.59
CA SER A 19 -3.10 10.50 12.40
C SER A 19 -3.45 10.75 10.94
N LEU A 20 -2.52 10.50 10.00
CA LEU A 20 -2.78 10.58 8.56
C LEU A 20 -3.79 9.50 8.11
N ARG A 21 -3.67 8.26 8.60
CA ARG A 21 -4.66 7.20 8.37
C ARG A 21 -6.06 7.64 8.81
N HIS A 22 -6.18 8.12 10.05
CA HIS A 22 -7.46 8.59 10.59
C HIS A 22 -8.05 9.74 9.77
N ALA A 23 -7.22 10.71 9.38
CA ALA A 23 -7.66 11.83 8.55
C ALA A 23 -8.19 11.36 7.19
N ALA A 24 -7.52 10.41 6.53
CA ALA A 24 -8.00 9.84 5.27
C ALA A 24 -9.33 9.10 5.45
N THR A 25 -9.44 8.26 6.48
CA THR A 25 -10.67 7.53 6.79
C THR A 25 -11.85 8.46 7.03
N GLN A 26 -11.66 9.51 7.83
CA GLN A 26 -12.70 10.51 8.10
C GLN A 26 -13.09 11.27 6.85
N HIS A 27 -12.08 11.70 6.06
CA HIS A 27 -12.30 12.42 4.80
C HIS A 27 -13.19 11.61 3.84
N PHE A 28 -12.81 10.37 3.54
CA PHE A 28 -13.56 9.55 2.58
C PHE A 28 -14.94 9.14 3.09
N LYS A 29 -15.08 8.83 4.38
CA LYS A 29 -16.40 8.55 4.98
C LYS A 29 -17.32 9.78 4.93
N ALA A 30 -16.78 11.00 5.14
CA ALA A 30 -17.56 12.23 5.02
C ALA A 30 -18.07 12.48 3.58
N LEU A 31 -17.35 11.98 2.57
CA LEU A 31 -17.79 12.00 1.17
C LEU A 31 -18.79 10.86 0.83
N GLY A 32 -19.14 10.02 1.78
CA GLY A 32 -20.03 8.87 1.56
C GLY A 32 -19.37 7.68 0.89
N TYR A 33 -18.03 7.62 0.85
CA TYR A 33 -17.29 6.47 0.29
C TYR A 33 -17.21 5.32 1.28
N GLU A 34 -17.12 4.11 0.76
CA GLU A 34 -16.86 2.92 1.58
C GLU A 34 -15.36 2.84 1.87
N VAL A 35 -14.99 2.71 3.14
CA VAL A 35 -13.59 2.61 3.57
C VAL A 35 -13.38 1.31 4.33
N LYS A 36 -12.43 0.50 3.85
CA LYS A 36 -11.85 -0.63 4.60
C LYS A 36 -10.42 -0.30 4.98
N GLU A 37 -10.01 -0.76 6.13
CA GLU A 37 -8.65 -0.62 6.65
C GLU A 37 -8.06 -1.99 6.96
N SER A 38 -6.75 -2.12 6.75
CA SER A 38 -5.95 -3.21 7.26
C SER A 38 -4.82 -2.60 8.07
N ASP A 39 -5.00 -2.56 9.38
CA ASP A 39 -3.96 -2.17 10.33
C ASP A 39 -3.11 -3.40 10.63
N LEU A 40 -1.97 -3.49 9.95
CA LEU A 40 -1.17 -4.71 9.95
C LEU A 40 -0.58 -5.05 11.32
N TYR A 41 -0.30 -4.03 12.15
CA TYR A 41 0.17 -4.25 13.52
C TYR A 41 -0.95 -4.69 14.46
N ALA A 42 -2.12 -4.02 14.39
CA ALA A 42 -3.28 -4.40 15.18
C ALA A 42 -3.82 -5.80 14.81
N MET A 43 -3.66 -6.20 13.55
CA MET A 43 -4.02 -7.53 13.05
C MET A 43 -2.99 -8.61 13.42
N GLU A 44 -1.82 -8.23 13.94
CA GLU A 44 -0.68 -9.15 14.11
C GLU A 44 -0.35 -9.89 12.80
N PHE A 45 -0.46 -9.19 11.65
CA PHE A 45 -0.27 -9.78 10.33
C PHE A 45 1.10 -10.43 10.21
N ASN A 46 1.14 -11.71 9.85
CA ASN A 46 2.41 -12.39 9.60
C ASN A 46 3.04 -11.89 8.29
N PRO A 47 4.24 -11.28 8.29
CA PRO A 47 4.86 -10.79 7.06
C PRO A 47 5.59 -11.86 6.24
N VAL A 48 5.72 -13.08 6.75
CA VAL A 48 6.54 -14.11 6.12
C VAL A 48 5.70 -15.01 5.23
N GLY A 49 5.91 -14.91 3.91
CA GLY A 49 5.31 -15.84 2.95
C GLY A 49 5.95 -17.23 3.02
N ASP A 50 5.16 -18.27 3.25
CA ASP A 50 5.63 -19.64 3.33
C ASP A 50 4.47 -20.62 3.08
N LYS A 51 4.71 -21.92 3.31
CA LYS A 51 3.73 -23.02 3.17
C LYS A 51 2.45 -22.80 3.97
N HIS A 52 2.52 -22.10 5.10
CA HIS A 52 1.36 -21.78 5.93
C HIS A 52 0.35 -20.82 5.29
N ASP A 53 0.68 -20.24 4.13
CA ASP A 53 -0.25 -19.40 3.35
C ASP A 53 -1.34 -20.23 2.66
N PHE A 54 -1.14 -21.54 2.57
CA PHE A 54 -1.95 -22.44 1.74
C PHE A 54 -2.60 -23.55 2.58
N LEU A 55 -3.90 -23.75 2.36
CA LEU A 55 -4.66 -24.85 2.96
C LEU A 55 -4.21 -26.22 2.42
N GLN A 56 -3.76 -26.25 1.16
CA GLN A 56 -3.25 -27.45 0.49
C GLN A 56 -2.18 -27.06 -0.53
N LEU A 57 -1.05 -27.75 -0.52
CA LEU A 57 0.00 -27.59 -1.53
C LEU A 57 -0.27 -28.42 -2.77
N SER A 58 0.08 -27.89 -3.94
CA SER A 58 0.07 -28.65 -5.19
C SER A 58 1.22 -29.65 -5.27
N ASN A 59 2.38 -29.28 -4.72
CA ASN A 59 3.56 -30.13 -4.65
C ASN A 59 4.22 -30.05 -3.26
N PRO A 60 3.92 -30.98 -2.34
CA PRO A 60 4.50 -30.98 -1.01
C PRO A 60 6.00 -31.34 -0.97
N ASP A 61 6.51 -32.03 -2.02
CA ASP A 61 7.90 -32.49 -2.09
C ASP A 61 8.86 -31.37 -2.52
N PHE A 62 8.36 -30.41 -3.32
CA PHE A 62 9.18 -29.30 -3.79
C PHE A 62 8.37 -28.00 -3.84
N PHE A 63 8.49 -27.21 -2.79
CA PHE A 63 7.76 -25.96 -2.63
C PHE A 63 8.27 -24.86 -3.58
N LYS A 64 7.40 -24.39 -4.47
CA LYS A 64 7.60 -23.22 -5.33
C LYS A 64 6.52 -22.20 -5.05
N TYR A 65 6.82 -21.21 -4.23
CA TYR A 65 5.84 -20.25 -3.70
C TYR A 65 4.88 -19.70 -4.75
N GLN A 66 5.39 -19.18 -5.86
CA GLN A 66 4.55 -18.63 -6.93
C GLN A 66 3.63 -19.68 -7.59
N MET A 67 4.07 -20.92 -7.71
CA MET A 67 3.24 -22.00 -8.27
C MET A 67 2.14 -22.42 -7.30
N GLU A 68 2.44 -22.42 -6.00
CA GLU A 68 1.43 -22.63 -4.97
C GLU A 68 0.43 -21.48 -4.92
N GLN A 69 0.88 -20.22 -5.15
CA GLN A 69 -0.04 -19.08 -5.31
C GLN A 69 -1.02 -19.30 -6.47
N VAL A 70 -0.53 -19.72 -7.64
CA VAL A 70 -1.40 -20.02 -8.80
C VAL A 70 -2.38 -21.13 -8.49
N HIS A 71 -1.91 -22.21 -7.83
CA HIS A 71 -2.76 -23.31 -7.40
C HIS A 71 -3.86 -22.83 -6.43
N ALA A 72 -3.48 -22.03 -5.43
CA ALA A 72 -4.41 -21.52 -4.43
C ALA A 72 -5.42 -20.52 -5.02
N VAL A 73 -5.00 -19.64 -5.93
CA VAL A 73 -5.93 -18.74 -6.66
C VAL A 73 -6.98 -19.54 -7.42
N THR A 74 -6.55 -20.61 -8.09
CA THR A 74 -7.44 -21.42 -8.96
C THR A 74 -8.45 -22.24 -8.16
N ASN A 75 -8.07 -22.69 -6.95
CA ASN A 75 -8.84 -23.66 -6.16
C ASN A 75 -9.38 -23.07 -4.83
N ASN A 76 -9.22 -21.79 -4.57
CA ASN A 76 -9.60 -21.11 -3.32
C ASN A 76 -8.93 -21.76 -2.08
N LEU A 77 -7.60 -21.88 -2.13
CA LEU A 77 -6.80 -22.61 -1.12
C LEU A 77 -5.88 -21.71 -0.31
N PHE A 78 -6.08 -20.38 -0.29
CA PHE A 78 -5.41 -19.51 0.66
C PHE A 78 -6.05 -19.64 2.05
N VAL A 79 -5.24 -19.42 3.10
CA VAL A 79 -5.76 -19.29 4.47
C VAL A 79 -6.65 -18.06 4.58
N ASP A 80 -7.61 -18.05 5.49
CA ASP A 80 -8.65 -17.02 5.62
C ASP A 80 -8.07 -15.60 5.76
N GLU A 81 -6.95 -15.44 6.48
CA GLU A 81 -6.26 -14.16 6.61
C GLU A 81 -5.90 -13.57 5.24
N LEU A 82 -5.26 -14.36 4.38
CA LEU A 82 -4.84 -13.91 3.06
C LEU A 82 -6.02 -13.74 2.11
N GLN A 83 -6.97 -14.66 2.13
CA GLN A 83 -8.17 -14.54 1.29
C GLN A 83 -8.91 -13.25 1.60
N THR A 84 -9.06 -12.90 2.89
CA THR A 84 -9.70 -11.66 3.33
C THR A 84 -8.97 -10.42 2.78
N GLU A 85 -7.63 -10.40 2.84
CA GLU A 85 -6.85 -9.27 2.34
C GLU A 85 -6.89 -9.17 0.80
N MET A 86 -6.85 -10.30 0.10
CA MET A 86 -7.02 -10.37 -1.35
C MET A 86 -8.41 -9.88 -1.78
N ASP A 87 -9.46 -10.25 -1.05
CA ASP A 87 -10.83 -9.79 -1.31
C ASP A 87 -10.98 -8.28 -1.12
N LYS A 88 -10.31 -7.70 -0.09
CA LYS A 88 -10.26 -6.24 0.10
C LYS A 88 -9.53 -5.55 -1.07
N LEU A 89 -8.40 -6.12 -1.53
CA LEU A 89 -7.64 -5.60 -2.66
C LEU A 89 -8.45 -5.64 -3.97
N LEU A 90 -9.17 -6.72 -4.22
CA LEU A 90 -10.05 -6.84 -5.39
C LEU A 90 -11.23 -5.89 -5.30
N TRP A 91 -11.79 -5.69 -4.11
CA TRP A 91 -12.96 -4.85 -3.87
C TRP A 91 -12.69 -3.35 -4.05
N CYS A 92 -11.50 -2.84 -3.70
CA CYS A 92 -11.24 -1.41 -3.69
C CYS A 92 -11.11 -0.81 -5.10
N ASP A 93 -11.44 0.48 -5.21
CA ASP A 93 -11.14 1.33 -6.38
C ASP A 93 -9.84 2.12 -6.15
N VAL A 94 -9.54 2.45 -4.88
CA VAL A 94 -8.35 3.19 -4.48
C VAL A 94 -7.61 2.41 -3.40
N LEU A 95 -6.31 2.18 -3.61
CA LEU A 95 -5.39 1.59 -2.65
C LEU A 95 -4.45 2.65 -2.09
N ILE A 96 -4.36 2.74 -0.76
CA ILE A 96 -3.47 3.66 -0.06
C ILE A 96 -2.49 2.85 0.80
N PHE A 97 -1.19 2.98 0.56
CA PHE A 97 -0.18 2.51 1.48
C PHE A 97 0.18 3.63 2.45
N ASN A 98 -0.10 3.42 3.74
CA ASN A 98 0.17 4.38 4.81
C ASN A 98 1.22 3.82 5.78
N PHE A 99 2.44 4.41 5.77
CA PHE A 99 3.58 3.87 6.49
C PHE A 99 4.68 4.90 6.79
N PRO A 100 5.56 4.66 7.78
CA PRO A 100 6.81 5.41 7.97
C PRO A 100 7.88 4.86 7.01
N LEU A 101 8.67 5.73 6.40
CA LEU A 101 9.82 5.33 5.58
C LEU A 101 10.92 4.74 6.47
N TRP A 102 11.05 3.43 6.51
CA TRP A 102 12.08 2.73 7.26
C TRP A 102 13.13 2.14 6.32
N TRP A 103 14.39 2.49 6.57
CA TRP A 103 15.50 2.03 5.75
C TRP A 103 15.27 2.22 4.24
N PHE A 104 14.74 3.40 3.89
CA PHE A 104 14.44 3.80 2.51
C PHE A 104 13.43 2.89 1.79
N GLY A 105 12.56 2.22 2.53
CA GLY A 105 11.55 1.32 1.97
C GLY A 105 10.34 1.13 2.87
N LEU A 106 9.57 0.11 2.54
CA LEU A 106 8.42 -0.31 3.34
C LEU A 106 8.87 -0.95 4.66
N PRO A 107 8.13 -0.74 5.75
CA PRO A 107 8.24 -1.62 6.93
C PRO A 107 8.08 -3.08 6.53
N ALA A 108 8.82 -3.98 7.18
CA ALA A 108 8.81 -5.41 6.86
C ALA A 108 7.40 -6.01 6.80
N ILE A 109 6.53 -5.60 7.74
CA ILE A 109 5.15 -6.10 7.80
C ILE A 109 4.34 -5.70 6.55
N LEU A 110 4.52 -4.48 6.02
CA LEU A 110 3.85 -4.03 4.80
C LEU A 110 4.47 -4.67 3.55
N LYS A 111 5.81 -4.84 3.53
CA LYS A 111 6.45 -5.57 2.43
C LYS A 111 5.96 -7.01 2.38
N GLY A 112 5.83 -7.67 3.54
CA GLY A 112 5.27 -9.01 3.63
C GLY A 112 3.80 -9.08 3.20
N TRP A 113 3.00 -8.05 3.50
CA TRP A 113 1.64 -7.96 2.97
C TRP A 113 1.64 -7.93 1.44
N VAL A 114 2.51 -7.13 0.81
CA VAL A 114 2.66 -7.11 -0.67
C VAL A 114 3.11 -8.48 -1.18
N ASP A 115 4.13 -9.09 -0.59
CA ASP A 115 4.67 -10.39 -1.03
C ASP A 115 3.64 -11.51 -0.99
N ARG A 116 2.73 -11.47 -0.01
CA ARG A 116 1.73 -12.52 0.21
C ARG A 116 0.41 -12.25 -0.53
N VAL A 117 -0.03 -10.98 -0.62
CA VAL A 117 -1.33 -10.59 -1.16
C VAL A 117 -1.27 -10.28 -2.67
N PHE A 118 -0.13 -9.77 -3.18
CA PHE A 118 0.05 -9.57 -4.62
C PHE A 118 0.44 -10.87 -5.31
N ALA A 119 -0.39 -11.90 -5.12
CA ALA A 119 -0.11 -13.26 -5.53
C ALA A 119 -0.08 -13.44 -7.07
N MET A 120 0.79 -14.34 -7.53
CA MET A 120 0.79 -14.80 -8.93
C MET A 120 -0.53 -15.51 -9.26
N GLY A 121 -1.10 -15.17 -10.42
CA GLY A 121 -2.43 -15.63 -10.82
C GLY A 121 -3.56 -14.72 -10.37
N LEU A 122 -3.35 -13.90 -9.33
CA LEU A 122 -4.31 -12.88 -8.88
C LEU A 122 -3.97 -11.50 -9.48
N VAL A 123 -2.73 -11.02 -9.26
CA VAL A 123 -2.27 -9.69 -9.66
C VAL A 123 -1.49 -9.73 -10.97
N TYR A 124 -0.63 -10.71 -11.13
CA TYR A 124 0.25 -10.87 -12.29
C TYR A 124 0.46 -12.34 -12.64
N GLY A 125 1.03 -12.61 -13.82
CA GLY A 125 1.34 -13.97 -14.26
C GLY A 125 0.11 -14.85 -14.49
N ASN A 126 0.29 -16.08 -14.92
CA ASN A 126 -0.80 -17.03 -15.21
C ASN A 126 -1.92 -16.42 -16.08
N GLY A 127 -1.55 -15.75 -17.18
CA GLY A 127 -2.48 -15.04 -18.08
C GLY A 127 -2.86 -13.62 -17.67
N LYS A 128 -2.43 -13.13 -16.49
CA LYS A 128 -2.57 -11.74 -16.07
C LYS A 128 -1.44 -10.89 -16.66
N GLY A 129 -1.80 -9.72 -17.19
CA GLY A 129 -0.83 -8.72 -17.65
C GLY A 129 -0.17 -7.92 -16.54
N VAL A 130 0.74 -7.03 -16.93
CA VAL A 130 1.43 -6.09 -16.04
C VAL A 130 1.47 -4.70 -16.71
N TYR A 131 1.75 -3.67 -15.94
CA TYR A 131 1.80 -2.27 -16.39
C TYR A 131 0.50 -1.88 -17.12
N GLU A 132 0.57 -1.36 -18.34
CA GLU A 132 -0.59 -0.91 -19.14
C GLU A 132 -1.61 -2.03 -19.39
N ASN A 133 -1.18 -3.29 -19.32
CA ASN A 133 -2.03 -4.46 -19.45
C ASN A 133 -2.33 -5.12 -18.08
N GLY A 134 -2.00 -4.43 -16.99
CA GLY A 134 -2.10 -4.97 -15.64
C GLY A 134 -3.54 -5.23 -15.19
N THR A 135 -3.67 -6.10 -14.22
CA THR A 135 -4.97 -6.54 -13.69
C THR A 135 -5.77 -5.38 -13.06
N PHE A 136 -5.08 -4.38 -12.51
CA PHE A 136 -5.69 -3.29 -11.74
C PHE A 136 -5.72 -1.94 -12.47
N LYS A 137 -5.81 -1.94 -13.81
CA LYS A 137 -5.84 -0.72 -14.63
C LYS A 137 -6.97 0.26 -14.29
N GLU A 138 -8.07 -0.21 -13.70
CA GLU A 138 -9.18 0.62 -13.26
C GLU A 138 -9.02 1.14 -11.81
N LYS A 139 -7.92 0.75 -11.15
CA LYS A 139 -7.65 1.16 -9.77
C LYS A 139 -6.63 2.29 -9.72
N THR A 140 -6.76 3.13 -8.69
CA THR A 140 -5.76 4.16 -8.34
C THR A 140 -4.97 3.71 -7.13
N GLY A 141 -3.65 3.92 -7.14
CA GLY A 141 -2.78 3.64 -5.99
C GLY A 141 -1.95 4.86 -5.61
N PHE A 142 -1.73 5.10 -4.33
CA PHE A 142 -0.78 6.10 -3.86
C PHE A 142 -0.25 5.80 -2.46
N ILE A 143 0.81 6.52 -2.11
CA ILE A 143 1.49 6.40 -0.82
C ILE A 143 1.16 7.61 0.04
N THR A 144 0.85 7.38 1.30
CA THR A 144 0.87 8.38 2.38
C THR A 144 1.95 7.97 3.36
N MET A 145 2.96 8.79 3.57
CA MET A 145 4.07 8.37 4.42
C MET A 145 4.67 9.50 5.27
N THR A 146 5.42 9.08 6.28
CA THR A 146 6.24 9.96 7.13
C THR A 146 7.72 9.61 6.99
N THR A 147 8.60 10.57 7.19
CA THR A 147 10.06 10.37 7.20
C THR A 147 10.68 10.86 8.51
N GLY A 148 11.80 10.27 8.90
CA GLY A 148 12.58 10.77 10.04
C GLY A 148 13.44 12.00 9.72
N GLY A 149 13.82 12.18 8.44
CA GLY A 149 14.63 13.30 7.96
C GLY A 149 13.81 14.44 7.35
N PRO A 150 14.36 15.66 7.27
CA PRO A 150 13.72 16.80 6.63
C PRO A 150 13.70 16.66 5.10
N GLU A 151 12.81 17.38 4.43
CA GLU A 151 12.62 17.33 2.98
C GLU A 151 13.92 17.54 2.19
N ILE A 152 14.73 18.52 2.59
CA ILE A 152 16.02 18.83 1.93
C ILE A 152 16.99 17.64 1.89
N ALA A 153 16.84 16.69 2.81
CA ALA A 153 17.70 15.48 2.80
C ALA A 153 17.33 14.51 1.66
N TYR A 154 16.12 14.65 1.08
CA TYR A 154 15.57 13.75 0.07
C TYR A 154 15.40 14.41 -1.32
N ASN A 155 15.83 15.65 -1.48
CA ASN A 155 15.81 16.37 -2.76
C ASN A 155 17.23 16.44 -3.35
N GLY A 156 17.85 15.28 -3.63
CA GLY A 156 19.24 15.20 -4.03
C GLY A 156 20.24 15.48 -2.90
N GLY A 157 19.76 15.54 -1.65
CA GLY A 157 20.60 15.71 -0.46
C GLY A 157 21.27 14.42 0.00
N LYS A 158 21.62 14.34 1.28
CA LYS A 158 22.39 13.20 1.84
C LYS A 158 21.66 11.85 1.72
N ASN A 159 20.33 11.85 1.69
CA ASN A 159 19.52 10.65 1.58
C ASN A 159 19.15 10.31 0.13
N GLY A 160 19.65 11.06 -0.84
CA GLY A 160 19.33 10.87 -2.24
C GLY A 160 18.05 11.59 -2.65
N ASP A 161 17.40 11.09 -3.68
CA ASP A 161 16.17 11.63 -4.22
C ASP A 161 14.97 10.75 -3.84
N ILE A 162 13.90 11.37 -3.33
CA ILE A 162 12.72 10.65 -2.86
C ILE A 162 12.02 9.86 -3.97
N GLU A 163 12.01 10.37 -5.19
CA GLU A 163 11.41 9.66 -6.33
C GLU A 163 12.16 8.35 -6.60
N SER A 164 13.50 8.39 -6.56
CA SER A 164 14.34 7.20 -6.71
C SER A 164 14.15 6.20 -5.58
N ILE A 165 13.99 6.68 -4.35
CA ILE A 165 13.73 5.84 -3.17
C ILE A 165 12.37 5.14 -3.30
N LEU A 166 11.36 5.85 -3.78
CA LEU A 166 10.00 5.32 -3.92
C LEU A 166 9.75 4.57 -5.24
N PHE A 167 10.69 4.60 -6.18
CA PHE A 167 10.57 3.93 -7.48
C PHE A 167 10.20 2.43 -7.34
N PRO A 168 10.82 1.62 -6.48
CA PRO A 168 10.45 0.22 -6.32
C PRO A 168 8.99 0.02 -5.88
N ILE A 169 8.42 0.96 -5.12
CA ILE A 169 7.05 0.88 -4.63
C ILE A 169 6.07 1.39 -5.69
N ASN A 170 6.30 2.63 -6.17
CA ASN A 170 5.42 3.27 -7.13
C ASN A 170 5.39 2.53 -8.48
N HIS A 171 6.58 2.22 -9.02
CA HIS A 171 6.72 1.55 -10.30
C HIS A 171 6.66 0.02 -10.16
N GLY A 172 7.46 -0.54 -9.21
CA GLY A 172 7.67 -1.99 -9.10
C GLY A 172 6.51 -2.74 -8.43
N MET A 173 5.62 -2.06 -7.70
CA MET A 173 4.45 -2.68 -7.06
C MET A 173 3.15 -2.14 -7.65
N LEU A 174 2.87 -0.84 -7.47
CA LEU A 174 1.57 -0.26 -7.85
C LEU A 174 1.38 -0.22 -9.37
N TYR A 175 2.33 0.37 -10.12
CA TYR A 175 2.22 0.45 -11.57
C TYR A 175 2.42 -0.91 -12.24
N PHE A 176 3.31 -1.77 -11.71
CA PHE A 176 3.46 -3.15 -12.19
C PHE A 176 2.14 -3.92 -12.13
N ALA A 177 1.35 -3.74 -11.06
CA ALA A 177 0.01 -4.33 -10.95
C ALA A 177 -1.03 -3.71 -11.90
N GLY A 178 -0.69 -2.61 -12.58
CA GLY A 178 -1.53 -1.91 -13.54
C GLY A 178 -2.26 -0.68 -12.99
N MET A 179 -1.99 -0.24 -11.76
CA MET A 179 -2.69 0.89 -11.18
C MET A 179 -2.29 2.23 -11.79
N THR A 180 -3.23 3.16 -11.88
CA THR A 180 -2.91 4.58 -12.01
C THR A 180 -2.26 5.05 -10.72
N VAL A 181 -1.00 5.51 -10.77
CA VAL A 181 -0.22 5.86 -9.58
C VAL A 181 -0.14 7.37 -9.41
N LEU A 182 -0.65 7.88 -8.29
CA LEU A 182 -0.57 9.29 -7.95
C LEU A 182 0.73 9.63 -7.19
N PRO A 183 1.20 10.89 -7.26
CA PRO A 183 2.31 11.37 -6.43
C PRO A 183 2.04 11.09 -4.95
N PRO A 184 3.07 10.68 -4.17
CA PRO A 184 2.89 10.39 -2.76
C PRO A 184 2.58 11.64 -1.94
N PHE A 185 1.78 11.51 -0.87
CA PHE A 185 1.76 12.48 0.19
C PHE A 185 2.83 12.17 1.23
N ILE A 186 3.72 13.11 1.49
CA ILE A 186 4.85 12.91 2.41
C ILE A 186 4.82 13.99 3.49
N SER A 187 4.84 13.57 4.75
CA SER A 187 5.12 14.44 5.90
C SER A 187 6.54 14.21 6.40
N TYR A 188 7.38 15.19 6.16
CA TYR A 188 8.79 15.12 6.54
C TYR A 188 9.00 15.49 8.00
N SER A 189 9.75 14.66 8.73
CA SER A 189 10.16 14.86 10.12
C SER A 189 9.03 15.23 11.10
N PRO A 190 7.87 14.55 11.09
CA PRO A 190 6.76 14.96 11.97
C PRO A 190 7.15 14.98 13.47
N ALA A 191 8.02 14.09 13.91
CA ALA A 191 8.48 14.05 15.29
C ALA A 191 9.27 15.28 15.75
N ARG A 192 9.63 16.18 14.84
CA ARG A 192 10.34 17.44 15.12
C ARG A 192 9.46 18.68 14.97
N LYS A 193 8.20 18.49 14.64
CA LYS A 193 7.22 19.55 14.42
C LYS A 193 6.45 19.87 15.69
N THR A 194 6.05 21.12 15.83
CA THR A 194 5.12 21.57 16.86
C THR A 194 3.70 21.08 16.54
N GLU A 195 2.79 21.14 17.53
CA GLU A 195 1.38 20.80 17.32
C GLU A 195 0.72 21.64 16.22
N GLU A 196 1.05 22.92 16.11
CA GLU A 196 0.52 23.82 15.08
C GLU A 196 1.02 23.40 13.67
N GLU A 197 2.29 23.05 13.56
CA GLU A 197 2.85 22.53 12.30
C GLU A 197 2.22 21.20 11.92
N LEU A 198 1.96 20.31 12.88
CA LEU A 198 1.27 19.03 12.62
C LEU A 198 -0.18 19.24 12.18
N LYS A 199 -0.90 20.21 12.79
CA LYS A 199 -2.24 20.61 12.31
C LYS A 199 -2.20 21.13 10.86
N THR A 200 -1.19 21.94 10.55
CA THR A 200 -0.98 22.44 9.18
C THR A 200 -0.73 21.30 8.19
N GLU A 201 0.04 20.29 8.58
CA GLU A 201 0.26 19.07 7.75
C GLU A 201 -1.05 18.31 7.51
N LEU A 202 -1.93 18.20 8.51
CA LEU A 202 -3.25 17.56 8.34
C LEU A 202 -4.15 18.35 7.38
N ILE A 203 -4.12 19.68 7.43
CA ILE A 203 -4.84 20.55 6.48
C ILE A 203 -4.28 20.36 5.07
N ARG A 204 -2.96 20.28 4.92
CA ARG A 204 -2.30 20.01 3.63
C ARG A 204 -2.70 18.63 3.09
N TYR A 205 -2.79 17.63 3.97
CA TYR A 205 -3.23 16.29 3.59
C TYR A 205 -4.70 16.26 3.16
N ASP A 206 -5.58 16.91 3.91
CA ASP A 206 -7.00 17.03 3.53
C ASP A 206 -7.17 17.72 2.17
N SER A 207 -6.37 18.76 1.90
CA SER A 207 -6.34 19.43 0.60
C SER A 207 -5.84 18.52 -0.52
N TYR A 208 -4.85 17.66 -0.25
CA TYR A 208 -4.38 16.63 -1.19
C TYR A 208 -5.51 15.63 -1.50
N LEU A 209 -6.19 15.11 -0.47
CA LEU A 209 -7.29 14.16 -0.64
C LEU A 209 -8.49 14.74 -1.41
N LYS A 210 -8.84 16.00 -1.18
CA LYS A 210 -9.90 16.71 -1.92
C LYS A 210 -9.60 16.84 -3.42
N ASN A 211 -8.34 16.86 -3.79
CA ASN A 211 -7.90 17.07 -5.16
C ASN A 211 -7.50 15.79 -5.90
N LEU A 212 -7.67 14.60 -5.31
CA LEU A 212 -7.20 13.33 -5.88
C LEU A 212 -7.57 13.13 -7.35
N ASP A 213 -8.79 13.47 -7.73
CA ASP A 213 -9.28 13.28 -9.10
C ASP A 213 -8.63 14.25 -10.12
N ASN A 214 -7.99 15.32 -9.64
CA ASN A 214 -7.33 16.35 -10.46
C ASN A 214 -5.79 16.25 -10.45
N ILE A 215 -5.23 15.38 -9.59
CA ILE A 215 -3.79 15.19 -9.49
C ILE A 215 -3.30 14.44 -10.72
N LYS A 216 -2.28 14.98 -11.39
CA LYS A 216 -1.65 14.32 -12.53
C LYS A 216 -0.90 13.06 -12.05
N PRO A 217 -1.22 11.88 -12.55
CA PRO A 217 -0.51 10.67 -12.20
C PRO A 217 0.98 10.71 -12.58
N ILE A 218 1.83 10.05 -11.78
CA ILE A 218 3.23 9.77 -12.13
C ILE A 218 3.33 8.60 -13.10
N TYR A 219 2.44 7.61 -12.95
CA TYR A 219 2.24 6.52 -13.92
C TYR A 219 0.74 6.36 -14.17
N LYS A 220 0.37 6.20 -15.44
CA LYS A 220 -1.03 6.07 -15.87
C LYS A 220 -1.14 5.03 -16.98
N ASN A 221 -2.18 4.22 -16.90
CA ASN A 221 -2.60 3.28 -17.94
C ASN A 221 -3.58 3.91 -18.91
#